data_0f00c995fa95968e70feec69d768869c
#
_entry.id   0f00c995fa95968e70feec69d768869c
#
_cell.length_a   1.000
_cell.length_b   1.000
_cell.length_c   1.000
_cell.angle_alpha   90.00
_cell.angle_beta   90.00
_cell.angle_gamma   90.00
#
_symmetry.space_group_name_H-M   'P 1'
#
loop_
_entity.id
_entity.type
_entity.pdbx_description
1 polymer ?
#
loop_
_entity_poly.entity_id
_entity_poly.type
_entity_poly.pdbx_seq_one_letter_code
_entity_poly.pdbx_strand_id
1 'polypeptide(L)'
;MMKFPLLEQLREDVQSVFARDPAARNTLEGIINYPGIHAIALHRVAHGLWQSDLKGGARVISTFGRFLTGIEIHPAAKIGRRFFIYHGMGVVIGETAEIGDDVTLYHGVTLGGTTWQKGKRHPTLEDGVVVGAGAKVLGPFIVGKGAKIGSNAVVTKALPAGATAVGNPARVILKQVLETAPDEQSRLEFAQKIGFQAYAATPDLPDPVVEALRVLLDHMQATDKRLDKMCGALKRVNKDFCDERPEELKAEDLVVMQESSSS
;
A
#
# COMPACT_ATOMS: atom_id res chain seq x y z
N MET A 1 18.20 33.82 16.81
CA MET A 1 18.58 32.42 16.55
C MET A 1 18.32 32.15 15.06
N MET A 2 19.38 32.02 14.25
CA MET A 2 19.20 31.64 12.84
C MET A 2 18.55 30.28 12.78
N LYS A 3 17.32 30.20 12.30
CA LYS A 3 16.68 28.93 11.98
C LYS A 3 17.38 28.38 10.74
N PHE A 4 18.07 27.29 10.88
CA PHE A 4 18.59 26.52 9.73
C PHE A 4 17.48 25.54 9.30
N PRO A 5 16.64 25.89 8.34
CA PRO A 5 15.46 25.09 7.99
C PRO A 5 15.84 23.67 7.54
N LEU A 6 17.02 23.51 6.94
CA LEU A 6 17.57 22.22 6.54
C LEU A 6 17.84 21.27 7.72
N LEU A 7 18.44 21.79 8.80
CA LEU A 7 18.75 20.96 9.98
C LEU A 7 17.46 20.54 10.72
N GLU A 8 16.45 21.41 10.73
CA GLU A 8 15.15 21.08 11.30
C GLU A 8 14.46 19.97 10.49
N GLN A 9 14.46 20.07 9.16
CA GLN A 9 13.94 19.05 8.28
C GLN A 9 14.65 17.70 8.45
N LEU A 10 15.99 17.69 8.47
CA LEU A 10 16.76 16.47 8.69
C LEU A 10 16.46 15.82 10.04
N ARG A 11 16.28 16.63 11.09
CA ARG A 11 15.91 16.13 12.41
C ARG A 11 14.54 15.46 12.38
N GLU A 12 13.57 16.07 11.71
CA GLU A 12 12.23 15.49 11.52
C GLU A 12 12.26 14.21 10.70
N ASP A 13 13.04 14.19 9.61
CA ASP A 13 13.21 12.99 8.80
C ASP A 13 13.76 11.82 9.64
N VAL A 14 14.77 12.07 10.48
CA VAL A 14 15.32 11.06 11.41
C VAL A 14 14.26 10.64 12.46
N GLN A 15 13.53 11.59 13.03
CA GLN A 15 12.48 11.27 14.00
C GLN A 15 11.35 10.45 13.40
N SER A 16 11.04 10.65 12.12
CA SER A 16 9.99 9.92 11.42
C SER A 16 10.27 8.42 11.28
N VAL A 17 11.55 8.00 11.39
CA VAL A 17 11.95 6.58 11.41
C VAL A 17 11.31 5.86 12.60
N PHE A 18 11.42 6.43 13.79
CA PHE A 18 10.91 5.81 15.03
C PHE A 18 9.39 5.69 15.07
N ALA A 19 8.68 6.56 14.35
CA ALA A 19 7.24 6.49 14.25
C ALA A 19 6.75 5.38 13.30
N ARG A 20 7.63 4.85 12.42
CA ARG A 20 7.24 3.99 11.31
C ARG A 20 7.99 2.65 11.27
N ASP A 21 9.14 2.55 11.95
CA ASP A 21 9.90 1.32 12.03
C ASP A 21 10.04 0.85 13.48
N PRO A 22 9.31 -0.19 13.89
CA PRO A 22 9.42 -0.76 15.24
C PRO A 22 10.83 -1.33 15.55
N ALA A 23 11.64 -1.63 14.54
CA ALA A 23 13.00 -2.14 14.73
C ALA A 23 14.01 -1.06 15.09
N ALA A 24 13.67 0.24 14.92
CA ALA A 24 14.57 1.34 15.23
C ALA A 24 14.72 1.53 16.75
N ARG A 25 15.93 1.37 17.28
CA ARG A 25 16.20 1.36 18.72
C ARG A 25 16.65 2.70 19.28
N ASN A 26 17.41 3.48 18.51
CA ASN A 26 17.94 4.76 18.94
C ASN A 26 18.32 5.67 17.75
N THR A 27 18.47 6.97 18.02
CA THR A 27 18.75 8.00 17.01
C THR A 27 20.06 7.76 16.24
N LEU A 28 21.09 7.23 16.90
CA LEU A 28 22.37 6.95 16.27
C LEU A 28 22.22 5.86 15.20
N GLU A 29 21.47 4.82 15.52
CA GLU A 29 21.12 3.75 14.58
C GLU A 29 20.31 4.30 13.39
N GLY A 30 19.33 5.18 13.63
CA GLY A 30 18.53 5.83 12.60
C GLY A 30 19.39 6.69 11.65
N ILE A 31 20.46 7.31 12.16
CA ILE A 31 21.37 8.10 11.34
C ILE A 31 22.34 7.22 10.56
N ILE A 32 22.86 6.14 11.15
CA ILE A 32 23.94 5.33 10.55
C ILE A 32 23.41 4.25 9.62
N ASN A 33 22.32 3.58 9.99
CA ASN A 33 21.90 2.32 9.35
C ASN A 33 20.70 2.47 8.41
N TYR A 34 20.16 3.68 8.22
CA TYR A 34 19.01 3.90 7.33
C TYR A 34 19.46 4.60 6.04
N PRO A 35 19.66 3.86 4.95
CA PRO A 35 20.09 4.43 3.67
C PRO A 35 19.08 5.44 3.12
N GLY A 36 17.79 5.30 3.44
CA GLY A 36 16.76 6.29 3.10
C GLY A 36 17.04 7.67 3.69
N ILE A 37 17.52 7.76 4.94
CA ILE A 37 17.89 9.04 5.58
C ILE A 37 19.10 9.65 4.87
N HIS A 38 20.11 8.86 4.52
CA HIS A 38 21.27 9.35 3.78
C HIS A 38 20.87 9.90 2.41
N ALA A 39 20.02 9.19 1.68
CA ALA A 39 19.52 9.61 0.37
C ALA A 39 18.73 10.92 0.45
N ILE A 40 17.85 11.06 1.45
CA ILE A 40 17.06 12.27 1.67
C ILE A 40 17.98 13.44 2.05
N ALA A 41 18.94 13.25 2.93
CA ALA A 41 19.90 14.29 3.34
C ALA A 41 20.71 14.80 2.13
N LEU A 42 21.27 13.89 1.33
CA LEU A 42 21.98 14.23 0.10
C LEU A 42 21.07 14.93 -0.92
N HIS A 43 19.83 14.46 -1.06
CA HIS A 43 18.85 15.10 -1.94
C HIS A 43 18.54 16.54 -1.49
N ARG A 44 18.33 16.80 -0.21
CA ARG A 44 18.05 18.18 0.28
C ARG A 44 19.17 19.13 -0.06
N VAL A 45 20.44 18.70 0.05
CA VAL A 45 21.62 19.48 -0.37
C VAL A 45 21.61 19.66 -1.90
N ALA A 46 21.42 18.58 -2.67
CA ALA A 46 21.38 18.62 -4.13
C ALA A 46 20.24 19.51 -4.64
N HIS A 47 19.06 19.47 -4.00
CA HIS A 47 17.92 20.31 -4.34
C HIS A 47 18.22 21.81 -4.09
N GLY A 48 18.88 22.15 -2.99
CA GLY A 48 19.34 23.53 -2.73
C GLY A 48 20.29 24.04 -3.81
N LEU A 49 21.25 23.25 -4.26
CA LEU A 49 22.14 23.58 -5.38
C LEU A 49 21.36 23.70 -6.71
N TRP A 50 20.41 22.83 -6.93
CA TRP A 50 19.55 22.88 -8.11
C TRP A 50 18.75 24.19 -8.19
N GLN A 51 18.17 24.62 -7.07
CA GLN A 51 17.45 25.89 -6.95
C GLN A 51 18.38 27.12 -7.13
N SER A 52 19.65 26.98 -6.78
CA SER A 52 20.67 28.02 -6.97
C SER A 52 21.30 27.99 -8.38
N ASP A 53 20.68 27.28 -9.33
CA ASP A 53 21.14 27.08 -10.72
C ASP A 53 22.49 26.34 -10.86
N LEU A 54 23.03 25.76 -9.78
CA LEU A 54 24.24 24.94 -9.79
C LEU A 54 23.91 23.48 -10.19
N LYS A 55 23.26 23.31 -11.34
CA LYS A 55 22.65 22.04 -11.79
C LYS A 55 23.67 20.90 -11.95
N GLY A 56 24.89 21.23 -12.43
CA GLY A 56 25.97 20.24 -12.56
C GLY A 56 26.37 19.64 -11.21
N GLY A 57 26.63 20.48 -10.20
CA GLY A 57 26.95 20.04 -8.84
C GLY A 57 25.81 19.25 -8.19
N ALA A 58 24.57 19.70 -8.38
CA ALA A 58 23.39 19.00 -7.89
C ALA A 58 23.28 17.57 -8.48
N ARG A 59 23.55 17.39 -9.76
CA ARG A 59 23.55 16.07 -10.42
C ARG A 59 24.67 15.17 -9.92
N VAL A 60 25.86 15.70 -9.67
CA VAL A 60 26.98 14.95 -9.09
C VAL A 60 26.62 14.41 -7.71
N ILE A 61 26.06 15.25 -6.83
CA ILE A 61 25.61 14.83 -5.49
C ILE A 61 24.50 13.76 -5.59
N SER A 62 23.54 13.95 -6.48
CA SER A 62 22.48 12.95 -6.70
C SER A 62 23.05 11.60 -7.17
N THR A 63 24.00 11.60 -8.09
CA THR A 63 24.67 10.38 -8.57
C THR A 63 25.47 9.70 -7.45
N PHE A 64 26.19 10.47 -6.64
CA PHE A 64 26.89 9.97 -5.47
C PHE A 64 25.93 9.35 -4.45
N GLY A 65 24.81 10.02 -4.19
CA GLY A 65 23.76 9.49 -3.31
C GLY A 65 23.22 8.14 -3.80
N ARG A 66 22.97 8.01 -5.10
CA ARG A 66 22.56 6.73 -5.71
C ARG A 66 23.64 5.65 -5.52
N PHE A 67 24.90 5.98 -5.76
CA PHE A 67 26.00 5.03 -5.58
C PHE A 67 26.10 4.54 -4.13
N LEU A 68 25.96 5.45 -3.15
CA LEU A 68 26.07 5.14 -1.74
C LEU A 68 24.88 4.35 -1.19
N THR A 69 23.67 4.65 -1.65
CA THR A 69 22.42 4.18 -1.01
C THR A 69 21.60 3.22 -1.85
N GLY A 70 21.89 3.11 -3.15
CA GLY A 70 21.04 2.40 -4.11
C GLY A 70 19.69 3.10 -4.41
N ILE A 71 19.55 4.37 -3.98
CA ILE A 71 18.34 5.19 -4.13
C ILE A 71 18.65 6.34 -5.09
N GLU A 72 17.88 6.44 -6.18
CA GLU A 72 18.01 7.54 -7.13
C GLU A 72 16.93 8.59 -6.89
N ILE A 73 17.34 9.82 -6.55
CA ILE A 73 16.44 10.96 -6.44
C ILE A 73 16.96 12.08 -7.34
N HIS A 74 16.15 12.49 -8.33
CA HIS A 74 16.52 13.62 -9.16
C HIS A 74 16.53 14.91 -8.33
N PRO A 75 17.58 15.79 -8.42
CA PRO A 75 17.69 16.98 -7.58
C PRO A 75 16.56 18.00 -7.78
N ALA A 76 15.85 17.97 -8.90
CA ALA A 76 14.68 18.83 -9.14
C ALA A 76 13.40 18.34 -8.46
N ALA A 77 13.33 17.10 -8.01
CA ALA A 77 12.16 16.57 -7.34
C ALA A 77 11.84 17.37 -6.07
N LYS A 78 10.56 17.63 -5.82
CA LYS A 78 10.10 18.34 -4.62
C LYS A 78 9.67 17.33 -3.57
N ILE A 79 10.26 17.40 -2.39
CA ILE A 79 10.00 16.45 -1.31
C ILE A 79 9.64 17.23 -0.03
N GLY A 80 8.49 16.92 0.52
CA GLY A 80 7.96 17.49 1.76
C GLY A 80 8.72 17.05 3.00
N ARG A 81 8.07 17.20 4.16
CA ARG A 81 8.65 16.93 5.49
C ARG A 81 8.35 15.49 5.91
N ARG A 82 9.20 14.92 6.78
CA ARG A 82 9.01 13.58 7.36
C ARG A 82 8.80 12.49 6.29
N PHE A 83 9.45 12.69 5.14
CA PHE A 83 9.46 11.68 4.07
C PHE A 83 10.28 10.49 4.52
N PHE A 84 9.76 9.28 4.32
CA PHE A 84 10.40 8.06 4.77
C PHE A 84 10.58 7.06 3.64
N ILE A 85 11.82 6.59 3.45
CA ILE A 85 12.14 5.51 2.51
C ILE A 85 12.57 4.30 3.33
N TYR A 86 11.74 3.25 3.29
CA TYR A 86 11.96 2.02 4.04
C TYR A 86 12.74 1.01 3.20
N HIS A 87 13.86 0.50 3.72
CA HIS A 87 14.90 -0.30 3.05
C HIS A 87 15.59 0.41 1.89
N GLY A 88 14.90 1.00 0.96
CA GLY A 88 15.34 1.96 -0.04
C GLY A 88 15.95 1.40 -1.32
N MET A 89 16.59 0.25 -1.33
CA MET A 89 17.27 -0.26 -2.53
C MET A 89 16.36 -0.25 -3.76
N GLY A 90 16.84 0.34 -4.88
CA GLY A 90 16.14 0.38 -6.15
C GLY A 90 14.98 1.39 -6.22
N VAL A 91 14.83 2.31 -5.25
CA VAL A 91 13.90 3.43 -5.37
C VAL A 91 14.40 4.41 -6.41
N VAL A 92 13.50 4.87 -7.30
CA VAL A 92 13.77 5.88 -8.32
C VAL A 92 12.71 6.97 -8.27
N ILE A 93 13.12 8.22 -8.05
CA ILE A 93 12.27 9.40 -8.00
C ILE A 93 12.68 10.36 -9.13
N GLY A 94 11.80 10.53 -10.12
CA GLY A 94 12.08 11.31 -11.33
C GLY A 94 11.99 12.82 -11.13
N GLU A 95 12.48 13.56 -12.13
CA GLU A 95 12.72 15.01 -12.12
C GLU A 95 11.54 15.87 -11.67
N THR A 96 10.33 15.59 -12.14
CA THR A 96 9.15 16.40 -11.88
C THR A 96 8.20 15.77 -10.87
N ALA A 97 8.71 14.79 -10.08
CA ALA A 97 7.94 14.23 -8.98
C ALA A 97 7.74 15.27 -7.87
N GLU A 98 6.55 15.25 -7.30
CA GLU A 98 6.20 16.07 -6.14
C GLU A 98 5.68 15.15 -5.05
N ILE A 99 6.22 15.28 -3.85
CA ILE A 99 5.94 14.39 -2.71
C ILE A 99 5.57 15.29 -1.53
N GLY A 100 4.38 15.08 -1.00
CA GLY A 100 3.87 15.79 0.17
C GLY A 100 4.55 15.39 1.48
N ASP A 101 3.95 15.80 2.58
CA ASP A 101 4.42 15.50 3.92
C ASP A 101 4.01 14.08 4.33
N ASP A 102 4.81 13.45 5.21
CA ASP A 102 4.53 12.14 5.81
C ASP A 102 4.36 10.98 4.83
N VAL A 103 4.88 11.10 3.60
CA VAL A 103 4.84 10.04 2.61
C VAL A 103 5.84 8.95 2.93
N THR A 104 5.45 7.69 2.70
CA THR A 104 6.31 6.51 2.87
C THR A 104 6.47 5.76 1.55
N LEU A 105 7.71 5.50 1.14
CA LEU A 105 8.05 4.61 0.02
C LEU A 105 8.83 3.40 0.53
N TYR A 106 8.47 2.22 0.04
CA TYR A 106 9.25 1.01 0.24
C TYR A 106 10.30 0.84 -0.87
N HIS A 107 11.21 -0.14 -0.70
CA HIS A 107 12.23 -0.46 -1.69
C HIS A 107 11.64 -0.76 -3.08
N GLY A 108 12.42 -0.54 -4.14
CA GLY A 108 12.05 -0.85 -5.52
C GLY A 108 10.93 0.01 -6.11
N VAL A 109 10.43 1.03 -5.37
CA VAL A 109 9.40 1.94 -5.87
C VAL A 109 9.97 2.83 -6.97
N THR A 110 9.18 3.04 -8.04
CA THR A 110 9.50 4.00 -9.10
C THR A 110 8.41 5.05 -9.22
N LEU A 111 8.79 6.32 -9.07
CA LEU A 111 7.97 7.47 -9.43
C LEU A 111 8.44 7.94 -10.81
N GLY A 112 7.87 7.39 -11.86
CA GLY A 112 8.34 7.50 -13.24
C GLY A 112 7.46 8.35 -14.15
N GLY A 113 8.01 8.75 -15.29
CA GLY A 113 7.29 9.41 -16.37
C GLY A 113 6.87 8.42 -17.46
N THR A 114 5.87 8.82 -18.25
CA THR A 114 5.38 8.04 -19.41
C THR A 114 5.67 8.72 -20.75
N THR A 115 6.42 9.83 -20.74
CA THR A 115 6.76 10.59 -21.95
C THR A 115 8.20 11.09 -21.90
N TRP A 116 8.81 11.29 -23.07
CA TRP A 116 10.12 11.91 -23.26
C TRP A 116 10.05 13.45 -23.37
N GLN A 117 8.85 14.02 -23.37
CA GLN A 117 8.67 15.46 -23.47
C GLN A 117 9.06 16.16 -22.17
N LYS A 118 9.59 17.38 -22.28
CA LYS A 118 9.86 18.25 -21.13
C LYS A 118 8.56 18.64 -20.42
N GLY A 119 8.66 18.97 -19.14
CA GLY A 119 7.51 19.40 -18.33
C GLY A 119 7.08 18.34 -17.31
N LYS A 120 5.91 18.54 -16.70
CA LYS A 120 5.35 17.62 -15.68
C LYS A 120 5.05 16.27 -16.33
N ARG A 121 5.77 15.23 -15.91
CA ARG A 121 5.65 13.84 -16.41
C ARG A 121 5.73 12.79 -15.33
N HIS A 122 6.06 13.18 -14.09
CA HIS A 122 6.12 12.30 -12.92
C HIS A 122 4.94 12.59 -11.98
N PRO A 123 4.56 11.63 -11.13
CA PRO A 123 3.40 11.77 -10.26
C PRO A 123 3.58 12.82 -9.17
N THR A 124 2.44 13.25 -8.63
CA THR A 124 2.34 14.02 -7.39
C THR A 124 1.71 13.12 -6.33
N LEU A 125 2.43 12.89 -5.23
CA LEU A 125 1.92 12.17 -4.07
C LEU A 125 1.52 13.21 -3.02
N GLU A 126 0.25 13.22 -2.62
CA GLU A 126 -0.21 14.07 -1.52
C GLU A 126 0.22 13.50 -0.15
N ASP A 127 -0.09 14.25 0.94
CA ASP A 127 0.35 13.91 2.28
C ASP A 127 -0.12 12.51 2.72
N GLY A 128 0.74 11.82 3.47
CA GLY A 128 0.43 10.55 4.09
C GLY A 128 0.25 9.37 3.12
N VAL A 129 0.62 9.53 1.84
CA VAL A 129 0.58 8.43 0.87
C VAL A 129 1.59 7.36 1.24
N VAL A 130 1.20 6.09 1.13
CA VAL A 130 2.06 4.92 1.34
C VAL A 130 2.18 4.13 0.04
N VAL A 131 3.42 3.89 -0.40
CA VAL A 131 3.71 3.13 -1.62
C VAL A 131 4.48 1.86 -1.28
N GLY A 132 3.85 0.72 -1.47
CA GLY A 132 4.38 -0.61 -1.17
C GLY A 132 5.57 -1.00 -2.04
N ALA A 133 6.29 -2.02 -1.59
CA ALA A 133 7.53 -2.51 -2.20
C ALA A 133 7.34 -2.84 -3.69
N GLY A 134 8.30 -2.41 -4.51
CA GLY A 134 8.31 -2.70 -5.94
C GLY A 134 7.25 -1.99 -6.78
N ALA A 135 6.36 -1.20 -6.20
CA ALA A 135 5.30 -0.53 -6.95
C ALA A 135 5.84 0.51 -7.95
N LYS A 136 5.14 0.67 -9.07
CA LYS A 136 5.47 1.63 -10.13
C LYS A 136 4.33 2.62 -10.28
N VAL A 137 4.60 3.91 -10.09
CA VAL A 137 3.65 5.01 -10.25
C VAL A 137 4.11 5.83 -11.44
N LEU A 138 3.40 5.72 -12.56
CA LEU A 138 3.91 6.16 -13.85
C LEU A 138 2.96 7.16 -14.52
N GLY A 139 3.36 8.42 -14.58
CA GLY A 139 2.62 9.49 -15.25
C GLY A 139 2.38 10.73 -14.38
N PRO A 140 1.96 11.86 -14.98
CA PRO A 140 1.82 13.14 -14.32
C PRO A 140 0.44 13.32 -13.64
N PHE A 141 0.03 12.35 -12.82
CA PHE A 141 -1.25 12.40 -12.12
C PHE A 141 -1.05 12.53 -10.60
N ILE A 142 -2.15 12.76 -9.90
CA ILE A 142 -2.17 12.93 -8.46
C ILE A 142 -2.57 11.61 -7.81
N VAL A 143 -1.83 11.24 -6.77
CA VAL A 143 -2.19 10.22 -5.79
C VAL A 143 -2.67 10.96 -4.55
N GLY A 144 -3.96 10.86 -4.28
CA GLY A 144 -4.65 11.64 -3.25
C GLY A 144 -4.19 11.31 -1.83
N LYS A 145 -4.41 12.26 -0.94
CA LYS A 145 -4.00 12.23 0.47
C LYS A 145 -4.36 10.91 1.16
N GLY A 146 -3.38 10.31 1.83
CA GLY A 146 -3.56 9.07 2.58
C GLY A 146 -3.87 7.84 1.72
N ALA A 147 -3.74 7.92 0.38
CA ALA A 147 -3.92 6.76 -0.48
C ALA A 147 -2.81 5.73 -0.25
N LYS A 148 -3.14 4.46 -0.47
CA LYS A 148 -2.22 3.32 -0.30
C LYS A 148 -2.03 2.62 -1.64
N ILE A 149 -0.79 2.31 -1.99
CA ILE A 149 -0.45 1.53 -3.18
C ILE A 149 0.19 0.22 -2.72
N GLY A 150 -0.42 -0.90 -3.09
CA GLY A 150 0.06 -2.23 -2.74
C GLY A 150 1.39 -2.58 -3.38
N SER A 151 2.09 -3.56 -2.83
CA SER A 151 3.36 -4.04 -3.36
C SER A 151 3.23 -4.53 -4.80
N ASN A 152 4.23 -4.22 -5.63
CA ASN A 152 4.28 -4.55 -7.06
C ASN A 152 3.11 -4.03 -7.91
N ALA A 153 2.31 -3.12 -7.39
CA ALA A 153 1.24 -2.50 -8.18
C ALA A 153 1.81 -1.56 -9.25
N VAL A 154 1.16 -1.52 -10.42
CA VAL A 154 1.51 -0.61 -11.52
C VAL A 154 0.37 0.39 -11.72
N VAL A 155 0.57 1.60 -11.17
CA VAL A 155 -0.41 2.68 -11.18
C VAL A 155 -0.12 3.63 -12.34
N THR A 156 -1.11 3.80 -13.21
CA THR A 156 -1.03 4.66 -14.42
C THR A 156 -2.14 5.71 -14.49
N LYS A 157 -2.96 5.81 -13.43
CA LYS A 157 -4.09 6.74 -13.33
C LYS A 157 -4.17 7.35 -11.94
N ALA A 158 -4.80 8.52 -11.84
CA ALA A 158 -5.01 9.20 -10.57
C ALA A 158 -5.76 8.33 -9.54
N LEU A 159 -5.39 8.49 -8.27
CA LEU A 159 -6.04 7.82 -7.15
C LEU A 159 -6.74 8.85 -6.27
N PRO A 160 -7.99 8.63 -5.88
CA PRO A 160 -8.67 9.46 -4.89
C PRO A 160 -8.00 9.40 -3.51
N ALA A 161 -8.25 10.41 -2.68
CA ALA A 161 -7.79 10.41 -1.29
C ALA A 161 -8.33 9.19 -0.53
N GLY A 162 -7.47 8.56 0.28
CA GLY A 162 -7.80 7.37 1.07
C GLY A 162 -8.04 6.09 0.28
N ALA A 163 -7.93 6.12 -1.06
CA ALA A 163 -8.10 4.94 -1.90
C ALA A 163 -6.93 3.97 -1.76
N THR A 164 -7.17 2.69 -2.02
CA THR A 164 -6.13 1.67 -2.13
C THR A 164 -6.04 1.20 -3.58
N ALA A 165 -4.82 1.09 -4.12
CA ALA A 165 -4.57 0.57 -5.46
C ALA A 165 -3.71 -0.68 -5.39
N VAL A 166 -4.13 -1.78 -6.04
CA VAL A 166 -3.41 -3.05 -6.04
C VAL A 166 -3.39 -3.71 -7.42
N GLY A 167 -2.35 -4.47 -7.70
CA GLY A 167 -2.24 -5.29 -8.92
C GLY A 167 -1.53 -4.60 -10.09
N ASN A 168 -1.38 -5.34 -11.19
CA ASN A 168 -0.75 -4.90 -12.45
C ASN A 168 -1.62 -5.31 -13.65
N PRO A 169 -2.33 -4.36 -14.32
CA PRO A 169 -2.46 -2.94 -13.96
C PRO A 169 -3.25 -2.73 -12.66
N ALA A 170 -2.94 -1.64 -11.93
CA ALA A 170 -3.55 -1.40 -10.64
C ALA A 170 -5.06 -1.14 -10.75
N ARG A 171 -5.81 -1.80 -9.88
CA ARG A 171 -7.24 -1.57 -9.65
C ARG A 171 -7.42 -0.73 -8.40
N VAL A 172 -8.31 0.26 -8.47
CA VAL A 172 -8.62 1.15 -7.35
C VAL A 172 -9.73 0.54 -6.51
N ILE A 173 -9.45 0.35 -5.23
CA ILE A 173 -10.41 -0.07 -4.23
C ILE A 173 -10.73 1.19 -3.41
N LEU A 174 -11.94 1.70 -3.56
CA LEU A 174 -12.42 2.76 -2.69
C LEU A 174 -12.81 2.11 -1.37
N LYS A 175 -12.33 2.66 -0.26
CA LYS A 175 -12.83 2.29 1.05
C LYS A 175 -14.31 2.74 1.10
N GLN A 176 -15.23 1.82 0.78
CA GLN A 176 -16.62 2.05 1.15
C GLN A 176 -16.60 2.21 2.67
N VAL A 177 -17.09 3.34 3.15
CA VAL A 177 -17.53 3.45 4.53
C VAL A 177 -18.71 2.47 4.62
N LEU A 178 -18.41 1.25 5.00
CA LEU A 178 -19.44 0.32 5.42
C LEU A 178 -19.98 0.96 6.71
N GLU A 179 -21.10 1.68 6.57
CA GLU A 179 -22.00 1.83 7.69
C GLU A 179 -22.19 0.42 8.22
N THR A 180 -21.82 0.22 9.47
CA THR A 180 -21.84 -1.05 10.18
C THR A 180 -23.21 -1.70 9.98
N ALA A 181 -23.30 -2.59 8.97
CA ALA A 181 -24.50 -3.39 8.80
C ALA A 181 -24.57 -4.36 10.01
N PRO A 182 -25.78 -4.60 10.57
CA PRO A 182 -25.97 -5.45 11.76
C PRO A 182 -25.53 -6.91 11.59
N ASP A 183 -24.89 -7.26 10.47
CA ASP A 183 -24.65 -8.65 10.03
C ASP A 183 -23.17 -9.09 10.12
N GLU A 184 -22.26 -8.25 10.63
CA GLU A 184 -20.84 -8.59 10.69
C GLU A 184 -20.57 -9.72 11.72
N GLN A 185 -21.37 -9.76 12.78
CA GLN A 185 -21.27 -10.78 13.81
C GLN A 185 -21.74 -12.15 13.29
N SER A 186 -22.83 -12.17 12.52
CA SER A 186 -23.33 -13.37 11.83
C SER A 186 -22.36 -13.91 10.79
N ARG A 187 -21.63 -13.04 10.11
CA ARG A 187 -20.58 -13.41 9.12
C ARG A 187 -19.35 -14.03 9.79
N LEU A 188 -18.92 -13.46 10.91
CA LEU A 188 -17.80 -14.02 11.71
C LEU A 188 -18.15 -15.38 12.28
N GLU A 189 -19.37 -15.56 12.79
CA GLU A 189 -19.86 -16.83 13.30
C GLU A 189 -19.97 -17.89 12.18
N PHE A 190 -20.43 -17.49 10.99
CA PHE A 190 -20.47 -18.38 9.83
C PHE A 190 -19.07 -18.76 9.33
N ALA A 191 -18.16 -17.78 9.23
CA ALA A 191 -16.77 -18.01 8.84
C ALA A 191 -16.02 -18.92 9.84
N GLN A 192 -16.30 -18.78 11.14
CA GLN A 192 -15.77 -19.66 12.17
C GLN A 192 -16.35 -21.08 12.07
N LYS A 193 -17.63 -21.19 11.75
CA LYS A 193 -18.33 -22.47 11.59
C LYS A 193 -17.78 -23.31 10.43
N ILE A 194 -17.35 -22.68 9.35
CA ILE A 194 -16.74 -23.36 8.17
C ILE A 194 -15.19 -23.45 8.24
N GLY A 195 -14.59 -23.12 9.41
CA GLY A 195 -13.14 -23.20 9.60
C GLY A 195 -12.32 -22.18 8.83
N PHE A 196 -12.97 -21.16 8.27
CA PHE A 196 -12.32 -20.07 7.54
C PHE A 196 -11.62 -19.14 8.53
N GLN A 197 -10.36 -19.44 8.82
CA GLN A 197 -9.56 -18.57 9.68
C GLN A 197 -9.21 -17.28 8.98
N ALA A 198 -9.42 -16.22 9.68
CA ALA A 198 -9.29 -14.77 9.58
C ALA A 198 -8.20 -14.14 8.68
N TYR A 199 -7.56 -14.84 7.76
CA TYR A 199 -6.67 -14.22 6.78
C TYR A 199 -7.45 -13.30 5.83
N ALA A 200 -8.75 -13.53 5.68
CA ALA A 200 -9.66 -12.73 4.89
C ALA A 200 -10.40 -11.65 5.70
N ALA A 201 -10.31 -11.66 7.03
CA ALA A 201 -11.11 -10.78 7.90
C ALA A 201 -10.30 -9.69 8.61
N THR A 202 -9.03 -9.46 8.22
CA THR A 202 -8.28 -8.30 8.74
C THR A 202 -8.80 -7.03 8.07
N PRO A 203 -9.31 -6.04 8.83
CA PRO A 203 -9.95 -4.84 8.30
C PRO A 203 -9.05 -3.95 7.44
N ASP A 204 -7.73 -4.18 7.44
CA ASP A 204 -6.73 -3.26 6.88
C ASP A 204 -6.15 -3.67 5.52
N LEU A 205 -6.55 -4.80 4.92
CA LEU A 205 -6.07 -5.22 3.60
C LEU A 205 -7.25 -5.56 2.69
N PRO A 206 -7.73 -4.62 1.88
CA PRO A 206 -8.69 -4.93 0.82
C PRO A 206 -7.95 -5.66 -0.32
N ASP A 207 -7.78 -6.98 -0.18
CA ASP A 207 -7.34 -7.86 -1.26
C ASP A 207 -8.55 -8.17 -2.15
N PRO A 208 -8.48 -7.97 -3.48
CA PRO A 208 -9.56 -8.30 -4.40
C PRO A 208 -10.02 -9.77 -4.32
N VAL A 209 -9.12 -10.69 -3.97
CA VAL A 209 -9.45 -12.12 -3.74
C VAL A 209 -10.30 -12.25 -2.48
N VAL A 210 -9.95 -11.52 -1.42
CA VAL A 210 -10.70 -11.49 -0.16
C VAL A 210 -12.11 -10.94 -0.37
N GLU A 211 -12.25 -9.86 -1.16
CA GLU A 211 -13.57 -9.28 -1.47
C GLU A 211 -14.41 -10.23 -2.35
N ALA A 212 -13.80 -10.90 -3.33
CA ALA A 212 -14.47 -11.91 -4.13
C ALA A 212 -14.92 -13.10 -3.28
N LEU A 213 -14.10 -13.57 -2.34
CA LEU A 213 -14.46 -14.62 -1.37
C LEU A 213 -15.57 -14.15 -0.43
N ARG A 214 -15.54 -12.90 0.01
CA ARG A 214 -16.62 -12.31 0.82
C ARG A 214 -17.97 -12.33 0.09
N VAL A 215 -17.98 -11.88 -1.17
CA VAL A 215 -19.19 -11.91 -2.01
C VAL A 215 -19.69 -13.34 -2.22
N LEU A 216 -18.80 -14.31 -2.42
CA LEU A 216 -19.15 -15.73 -2.54
C LEU A 216 -19.74 -16.27 -1.23
N LEU A 217 -19.15 -15.97 -0.09
CA LEU A 217 -19.66 -16.37 1.23
C LEU A 217 -21.04 -15.77 1.52
N ASP A 218 -21.24 -14.49 1.20
CA ASP A 218 -22.54 -13.82 1.34
C ASP A 218 -23.60 -14.49 0.44
N HIS A 219 -23.24 -14.85 -0.79
CA HIS A 219 -24.13 -15.55 -1.72
C HIS A 219 -24.48 -16.96 -1.23
N MET A 220 -23.49 -17.72 -0.73
CA MET A 220 -23.68 -19.05 -0.15
C MET A 220 -24.63 -18.98 1.06
N GLN A 221 -24.38 -18.06 2.00
CA GLN A 221 -25.22 -17.88 3.17
C GLN A 221 -26.67 -17.50 2.81
N ALA A 222 -26.84 -16.60 1.82
CA ALA A 222 -28.18 -16.24 1.33
C ALA A 222 -28.88 -17.43 0.69
N THR A 223 -28.14 -18.26 -0.02
CA THR A 223 -28.66 -19.49 -0.68
C THR A 223 -29.07 -20.50 0.37
N ASP A 224 -28.27 -20.75 1.40
CA ASP A 224 -28.59 -21.68 2.50
C ASP A 224 -29.84 -21.24 3.26
N LYS A 225 -29.93 -19.94 3.62
CA LYS A 225 -31.15 -19.38 4.25
C LYS A 225 -32.39 -19.57 3.38
N ARG A 226 -32.23 -19.50 2.07
CA ARG A 226 -33.34 -19.71 1.10
C ARG A 226 -33.73 -21.17 0.99
N LEU A 227 -32.74 -22.06 0.95
CA LEU A 227 -32.94 -23.52 0.99
C LEU A 227 -33.63 -23.95 2.28
N ASP A 228 -33.23 -23.44 3.44
CA ASP A 228 -33.87 -23.73 4.72
C ASP A 228 -35.35 -23.33 4.76
N LYS A 229 -35.66 -22.13 4.22
CA LYS A 229 -37.05 -21.69 4.09
C LYS A 229 -37.86 -22.59 3.15
N MET A 230 -37.26 -22.99 2.03
CA MET A 230 -37.91 -23.90 1.08
C MET A 230 -38.12 -25.29 1.69
N CYS A 231 -37.10 -25.85 2.34
CA CYS A 231 -37.22 -27.12 3.06
C CYS A 231 -38.25 -27.07 4.17
N GLY A 232 -38.31 -25.97 4.93
CA GLY A 232 -39.32 -25.76 5.96
C GLY A 232 -40.77 -25.68 5.40
N ALA A 233 -40.93 -25.11 4.21
CA ALA A 233 -42.23 -25.07 3.52
C ALA A 233 -42.61 -26.44 2.95
N LEU A 234 -41.67 -27.16 2.34
CA LEU A 234 -41.88 -28.47 1.73
C LEU A 234 -42.12 -29.59 2.77
N LYS A 235 -41.45 -29.55 3.94
CA LYS A 235 -41.75 -30.47 5.06
C LYS A 235 -43.17 -30.39 5.59
N ARG A 236 -43.87 -29.27 5.33
CA ARG A 236 -45.32 -29.15 5.67
C ARG A 236 -46.20 -29.92 4.69
N VAL A 237 -45.70 -30.20 3.47
CA VAL A 237 -46.44 -30.92 2.41
C VAL A 237 -46.01 -32.38 2.37
N ASN A 238 -44.73 -32.67 2.52
CA ASN A 238 -44.17 -34.02 2.58
C ASN A 238 -43.06 -34.08 3.63
N LYS A 239 -43.26 -34.94 4.69
CA LYS A 239 -42.33 -35.02 5.84
C LYS A 239 -40.93 -35.52 5.47
N ASP A 240 -40.80 -36.32 4.43
CA ASP A 240 -39.56 -36.98 4.01
C ASP A 240 -38.79 -36.13 2.95
N PHE A 241 -39.31 -34.96 2.60
CA PHE A 241 -38.62 -34.06 1.68
C PHE A 241 -37.49 -33.31 2.41
N CYS A 242 -36.30 -33.33 1.92
CA CYS A 242 -35.10 -32.71 2.49
C CYS A 242 -34.25 -33.56 3.48
N ASP A 243 -34.34 -34.89 3.42
CA ASP A 243 -33.47 -35.75 4.22
C ASP A 243 -32.07 -35.94 3.55
N GLU A 244 -31.97 -35.69 2.23
CA GLU A 244 -30.67 -35.65 1.52
C GLU A 244 -30.17 -34.21 1.42
N ARG A 245 -29.54 -33.73 2.48
CA ARG A 245 -28.75 -32.49 2.39
C ARG A 245 -27.33 -32.82 1.93
N PRO A 246 -26.69 -31.97 1.10
CA PRO A 246 -25.25 -32.07 0.90
C PRO A 246 -24.55 -31.99 2.25
N GLU A 247 -23.52 -32.78 2.43
CA GLU A 247 -22.71 -32.74 3.66
C GLU A 247 -22.26 -31.30 3.95
N GLU A 248 -22.37 -30.87 5.21
CA GLU A 248 -21.85 -29.55 5.61
C GLU A 248 -20.33 -29.54 5.33
N LEU A 249 -19.87 -28.50 4.60
CA LEU A 249 -18.44 -28.24 4.37
C LEU A 249 -17.72 -28.21 5.75
N LYS A 250 -16.79 -29.12 5.96
CA LYS A 250 -16.00 -29.21 7.17
C LYS A 250 -14.67 -28.49 6.97
N ALA A 251 -14.07 -28.04 8.05
CA ALA A 251 -12.75 -27.41 8.03
C ALA A 251 -11.68 -28.29 7.36
N GLU A 252 -11.86 -29.60 7.43
CA GLU A 252 -10.98 -30.64 6.84
C GLU A 252 -11.00 -30.62 5.32
N ASP A 253 -12.11 -30.26 4.70
CA ASP A 253 -12.28 -30.19 3.24
C ASP A 253 -11.53 -29.00 2.62
N LEU A 254 -11.17 -28.00 3.44
CA LEU A 254 -10.44 -26.78 3.02
C LEU A 254 -8.92 -26.87 3.22
N VAL A 255 -8.41 -27.91 3.92
CA VAL A 255 -6.98 -28.07 4.21
C VAL A 255 -6.16 -28.52 2.99
N VAL A 256 -6.79 -29.07 1.98
CA VAL A 256 -6.13 -29.59 0.76
C VAL A 256 -5.39 -28.51 -0.05
N MET A 257 -5.65 -27.24 0.19
CA MET A 257 -4.96 -26.13 -0.50
C MET A 257 -3.61 -25.72 0.11
N GLN A 258 -3.23 -26.24 1.29
CA GLN A 258 -1.96 -25.87 1.94
C GLN A 258 -0.76 -26.77 1.56
N GLU A 259 -0.97 -27.96 1.03
CA GLU A 259 0.12 -28.89 0.71
C GLU A 259 0.70 -28.76 -0.70
N SER A 260 0.10 -27.97 -1.60
CA SER A 260 0.60 -27.80 -2.97
C SER A 260 1.60 -26.64 -3.17
N SER A 261 1.99 -25.93 -2.10
CA SER A 261 2.94 -24.79 -2.17
C SER A 261 4.35 -25.11 -1.67
N SER A 262 4.66 -26.39 -1.40
CA SER A 262 6.00 -26.84 -0.97
C SER A 262 6.54 -27.94 -1.88
N SER A 263 6.69 -27.63 -3.16
CA SER A 263 7.49 -28.43 -4.10
C SER A 263 8.20 -27.51 -5.09
#